data_95940f8dbc1d958c2ae57095291a9b99
#
_entry.id   95940f8dbc1d958c2ae57095291a9b99
#
_cell.length_a   1.000
_cell.length_b   1.000
_cell.length_c   1.000
_cell.angle_alpha   90.00
_cell.angle_beta   90.00
_cell.angle_gamma   90.00
#
_symmetry.space_group_name_H-M   'P 1'
#
loop_
_entity.id
_entity.type
_entity.pdbx_description
1 polymer ?
#
loop_
_entity_poly.entity_id
_entity_poly.type
_entity_poly.pdbx_seq_one_letter_code
_entity_poly.pdbx_strand_id
1 'polypeptide(L)'
;MPILTKVSGALREAGVEFCTDAKSLFSASLDHARYSFLPDIVAYANGPDDVSQVLKIANRFGTPVSVRGSGTGCAGGCVPTTGGIVLDLHRINFIEIDPLSRIAHVGAGAITADVDKAAWAHGLFYAPDPSSHKYSSIGGNIACNAGGLRALKYGCTRENLAALSVCLPNGETVKCGLPLRKFSAGPNLRDLFVGSEGTLGVVTEAWLRLLPLPKARRQRFLSLTAMMKVSKGWKKYFFRK
;
A
#
# COMPACT_ATOMS: atom_id res chain seq x y z
N MET A 1 -15.50 -26.38 20.39
CA MET A 1 -14.63 -25.22 20.64
C MET A 1 -14.98 -24.11 19.63
N PRO A 2 -15.16 -22.88 20.06
CA PRO A 2 -15.40 -21.78 19.15
C PRO A 2 -14.26 -21.69 18.09
N ILE A 3 -14.59 -21.32 16.87
CA ILE A 3 -13.62 -21.20 15.75
C ILE A 3 -12.43 -20.31 16.13
N LEU A 4 -12.68 -19.24 16.84
CA LEU A 4 -11.69 -18.32 17.39
C LEU A 4 -10.58 -18.99 18.21
N THR A 5 -10.93 -19.93 19.09
CA THR A 5 -9.94 -20.67 19.91
C THR A 5 -9.03 -21.52 19.03
N LYS A 6 -9.58 -22.13 17.98
CA LYS A 6 -8.79 -22.93 17.01
C LYS A 6 -7.85 -22.03 16.18
N VAL A 7 -8.35 -20.90 15.72
CA VAL A 7 -7.54 -19.92 14.95
C VAL A 7 -6.40 -19.38 15.81
N SER A 8 -6.69 -18.93 17.04
CA SER A 8 -5.67 -18.41 17.98
C SER A 8 -4.62 -19.47 18.33
N GLY A 9 -5.04 -20.74 18.48
CA GLY A 9 -4.13 -21.87 18.70
C GLY A 9 -3.20 -22.06 17.52
N ALA A 10 -3.73 -22.11 16.29
CA ALA A 10 -2.96 -22.29 15.08
C ALA A 10 -1.99 -21.12 14.80
N LEU A 11 -2.40 -19.86 15.06
CA LEU A 11 -1.51 -18.69 14.95
C LEU A 11 -0.34 -18.80 15.93
N ARG A 12 -0.59 -19.23 17.17
CA ARG A 12 0.46 -19.43 18.17
C ARG A 12 1.43 -20.54 17.77
N GLU A 13 0.91 -21.67 17.28
CA GLU A 13 1.73 -22.79 16.78
C GLU A 13 2.60 -22.36 15.57
N ALA A 14 2.08 -21.48 14.71
CA ALA A 14 2.81 -20.93 13.58
C ALA A 14 3.81 -19.82 13.97
N GLY A 15 3.87 -19.42 15.24
CA GLY A 15 4.74 -18.34 15.72
C GLY A 15 4.31 -16.93 15.31
N VAL A 16 3.08 -16.76 14.82
CA VAL A 16 2.55 -15.46 14.44
C VAL A 16 2.09 -14.69 15.67
N GLU A 17 2.56 -13.47 15.83
CA GLU A 17 2.13 -12.59 16.91
C GLU A 17 0.72 -12.07 16.66
N PHE A 18 -0.14 -12.12 17.69
CA PHE A 18 -1.49 -11.60 17.60
C PHE A 18 -2.00 -11.07 18.93
N CYS A 19 -3.02 -10.21 18.89
CA CYS A 19 -3.72 -9.66 20.04
C CYS A 19 -5.22 -9.88 19.94
N THR A 20 -5.86 -10.00 21.12
CA THR A 20 -7.33 -10.09 21.29
C THR A 20 -7.83 -9.14 22.37
N ASP A 21 -6.96 -8.25 22.88
CA ASP A 21 -7.33 -7.25 23.86
C ASP A 21 -8.17 -6.12 23.24
N ALA A 22 -9.08 -5.55 24.03
CA ALA A 22 -10.04 -4.55 23.57
C ALA A 22 -9.39 -3.31 22.93
N LYS A 23 -8.21 -2.89 23.39
CA LYS A 23 -7.51 -1.72 22.86
C LYS A 23 -6.98 -1.99 21.45
N SER A 24 -6.33 -3.13 21.24
CA SER A 24 -5.81 -3.55 19.94
C SER A 24 -6.94 -3.77 18.94
N LEU A 25 -8.01 -4.45 19.33
CA LEU A 25 -9.18 -4.67 18.49
C LEU A 25 -9.84 -3.34 18.10
N PHE A 26 -10.02 -2.41 19.04
CA PHE A 26 -10.59 -1.10 18.73
C PHE A 26 -9.70 -0.29 17.79
N SER A 27 -8.39 -0.28 18.00
CA SER A 27 -7.44 0.40 17.12
C SER A 27 -7.51 -0.11 15.68
N ALA A 28 -7.72 -1.41 15.51
CA ALA A 28 -7.80 -2.06 14.21
C ALA A 28 -9.20 -1.99 13.55
N SER A 29 -10.23 -1.55 14.29
CA SER A 29 -11.62 -1.52 13.84
C SER A 29 -11.96 -0.34 12.92
N LEU A 30 -11.13 0.71 12.88
CA LEU A 30 -11.43 2.00 12.27
C LEU A 30 -10.61 2.25 11.02
N ASP A 31 -11.20 2.93 10.03
CA ASP A 31 -10.49 3.64 8.97
C ASP A 31 -10.54 5.17 9.19
N HIS A 32 -10.04 5.94 8.22
CA HIS A 32 -10.08 7.40 8.28
C HIS A 32 -11.50 7.97 8.16
N ALA A 33 -12.43 7.30 7.48
CA ALA A 33 -13.84 7.68 7.41
C ALA A 33 -14.64 7.28 8.66
N ARG A 34 -13.99 6.64 9.64
CA ARG A 34 -14.57 6.19 10.92
C ARG A 34 -15.64 5.10 10.77
N TYR A 35 -15.61 4.33 9.70
CA TYR A 35 -16.31 3.04 9.71
C TYR A 35 -15.71 2.20 10.81
N SER A 36 -16.54 1.61 11.67
CA SER A 36 -16.08 0.90 12.86
C SER A 36 -16.75 -0.46 12.96
N PHE A 37 -15.95 -1.51 12.82
CA PHE A 37 -16.36 -2.89 13.06
C PHE A 37 -15.21 -3.61 13.77
N LEU A 38 -15.50 -4.23 14.92
CA LEU A 38 -14.48 -4.91 15.70
C LEU A 38 -14.05 -6.22 15.02
N PRO A 39 -12.75 -6.46 14.85
CA PRO A 39 -12.25 -7.79 14.51
C PRO A 39 -12.30 -8.71 15.72
N ASP A 40 -12.13 -10.00 15.48
CA ASP A 40 -11.97 -10.99 16.54
C ASP A 40 -10.50 -11.11 16.98
N ILE A 41 -9.57 -10.92 16.03
CA ILE A 41 -8.12 -11.05 16.23
C ILE A 41 -7.42 -9.97 15.43
N VAL A 42 -6.33 -9.40 15.97
CA VAL A 42 -5.36 -8.62 15.22
C VAL A 42 -4.07 -9.42 15.14
N ALA A 43 -3.68 -9.85 13.94
CA ALA A 43 -2.42 -10.55 13.68
C ALA A 43 -1.38 -9.57 13.10
N TYR A 44 -0.16 -9.59 13.63
CA TYR A 44 0.94 -8.73 13.20
C TYR A 44 1.93 -9.52 12.36
N ALA A 45 2.12 -9.14 11.11
CA ALA A 45 3.10 -9.75 10.24
C ALA A 45 4.45 -9.02 10.31
N ASN A 46 5.52 -9.75 10.60
CA ASN A 46 6.89 -9.24 10.57
C ASN A 46 7.56 -9.45 9.20
N GLY A 47 6.97 -10.31 8.35
CA GLY A 47 7.47 -10.63 7.03
C GLY A 47 6.45 -11.36 6.15
N PRO A 48 6.80 -11.65 4.89
CA PRO A 48 5.93 -12.38 3.96
C PRO A 48 5.48 -13.76 4.45
N ASP A 49 6.32 -14.43 5.23
CA ASP A 49 6.03 -15.77 5.76
C ASP A 49 4.87 -15.71 6.78
N ASP A 50 4.85 -14.72 7.66
CA ASP A 50 3.74 -14.53 8.60
C ASP A 50 2.43 -14.27 7.85
N VAL A 51 2.46 -13.46 6.78
CA VAL A 51 1.30 -13.21 5.92
C VAL A 51 0.80 -14.52 5.32
N SER A 52 1.69 -15.34 4.79
CA SER A 52 1.37 -16.67 4.23
C SER A 52 0.73 -17.57 5.27
N GLN A 53 1.29 -17.64 6.48
CA GLN A 53 0.74 -18.47 7.58
C GLN A 53 -0.65 -18.01 8.00
N VAL A 54 -0.85 -16.70 8.19
CA VAL A 54 -2.17 -16.15 8.55
C VAL A 54 -3.21 -16.50 7.50
N LEU A 55 -2.90 -16.34 6.20
CA LEU A 55 -3.84 -16.64 5.13
C LEU A 55 -4.15 -18.14 5.02
N LYS A 56 -3.15 -19.01 5.19
CA LYS A 56 -3.37 -20.48 5.23
C LYS A 56 -4.26 -20.90 6.40
N ILE A 57 -4.01 -20.33 7.58
CA ILE A 57 -4.82 -20.59 8.79
C ILE A 57 -6.24 -20.08 8.58
N ALA A 58 -6.40 -18.84 8.11
CA ALA A 58 -7.70 -18.24 7.83
C ALA A 58 -8.51 -19.09 6.84
N ASN A 59 -7.88 -19.53 5.76
CA ASN A 59 -8.49 -20.40 4.74
C ASN A 59 -8.93 -21.76 5.33
N ARG A 60 -8.05 -22.38 6.13
CA ARG A 60 -8.33 -23.67 6.80
C ARG A 60 -9.57 -23.61 7.70
N PHE A 61 -9.80 -22.48 8.37
CA PHE A 61 -10.90 -22.33 9.31
C PHE A 61 -12.07 -21.51 8.77
N GLY A 62 -12.02 -21.06 7.50
CA GLY A 62 -13.06 -20.22 6.89
C GLY A 62 -13.23 -18.88 7.59
N THR A 63 -12.13 -18.30 8.11
CA THR A 63 -12.14 -17.05 8.87
C THR A 63 -11.86 -15.87 7.93
N PRO A 64 -12.70 -14.82 7.92
CA PRO A 64 -12.45 -13.62 7.11
C PRO A 64 -11.15 -12.93 7.50
N VAL A 65 -10.45 -12.35 6.52
CA VAL A 65 -9.24 -11.54 6.73
C VAL A 65 -9.43 -10.17 6.12
N SER A 66 -9.24 -9.13 6.93
CA SER A 66 -9.14 -7.74 6.48
C SER A 66 -7.69 -7.28 6.58
N VAL A 67 -7.10 -6.85 5.46
CA VAL A 67 -5.71 -6.42 5.42
C VAL A 67 -5.60 -4.96 5.82
N ARG A 68 -4.67 -4.65 6.73
CA ARG A 68 -4.46 -3.30 7.23
C ARG A 68 -3.01 -2.85 7.04
N GLY A 69 -2.85 -1.72 6.36
CA GLY A 69 -1.65 -0.90 6.46
C GLY A 69 -1.86 0.17 7.54
N SER A 70 -1.74 1.43 7.20
CA SER A 70 -1.92 2.54 8.15
C SER A 70 -3.38 2.96 8.40
N GLY A 71 -4.37 2.34 7.74
CA GLY A 71 -5.80 2.67 7.92
C GLY A 71 -6.21 4.07 7.45
N THR A 72 -5.45 4.70 6.56
CA THR A 72 -5.70 6.07 6.05
C THR A 72 -6.71 6.14 4.91
N GLY A 73 -7.25 5.00 4.47
CA GLY A 73 -8.30 4.91 3.47
C GLY A 73 -9.65 5.42 3.98
N CYS A 74 -10.56 5.76 3.07
CA CYS A 74 -11.90 6.27 3.37
C CYS A 74 -13.02 5.38 2.82
N ALA A 75 -12.68 4.21 2.25
CA ALA A 75 -13.64 3.32 1.59
C ALA A 75 -13.96 2.04 2.40
N GLY A 76 -13.45 1.93 3.62
CA GLY A 76 -13.70 0.77 4.48
C GLY A 76 -12.86 -0.47 4.14
N GLY A 77 -11.92 -0.40 3.19
CA GLY A 77 -11.18 -1.58 2.71
C GLY A 77 -10.33 -2.30 3.75
N CYS A 78 -9.96 -1.64 4.84
CA CYS A 78 -9.23 -2.25 5.97
C CYS A 78 -10.12 -2.55 7.19
N VAL A 79 -11.44 -2.35 7.07
CA VAL A 79 -12.38 -2.49 8.18
C VAL A 79 -13.00 -3.90 8.16
N PRO A 80 -12.96 -4.64 9.27
CA PRO A 80 -13.43 -6.03 9.33
C PRO A 80 -14.95 -6.10 9.48
N THR A 81 -15.71 -5.82 8.44
CA THR A 81 -17.17 -5.74 8.46
C THR A 81 -17.86 -7.03 8.90
N THR A 82 -17.19 -8.16 8.81
CA THR A 82 -17.68 -9.49 9.20
C THR A 82 -16.91 -10.09 10.38
N GLY A 83 -16.18 -9.26 11.13
CA GLY A 83 -15.27 -9.77 12.18
C GLY A 83 -14.03 -10.46 11.58
N GLY A 84 -13.57 -11.54 12.22
CA GLY A 84 -12.42 -12.30 11.75
C GLY A 84 -11.07 -11.69 12.12
N ILE A 85 -10.07 -11.86 11.26
CA ILE A 85 -8.70 -11.44 11.50
C ILE A 85 -8.44 -10.10 10.78
N VAL A 86 -7.94 -9.10 11.50
CA VAL A 86 -7.22 -7.99 10.89
C VAL A 86 -5.76 -8.37 10.78
N LEU A 87 -5.23 -8.44 9.57
CA LEU A 87 -3.82 -8.69 9.28
C LEU A 87 -3.10 -7.36 9.13
N ASP A 88 -2.34 -6.99 10.14
CA ASP A 88 -1.60 -5.74 10.19
C ASP A 88 -0.19 -5.90 9.61
N LEU A 89 0.14 -5.05 8.63
CA LEU A 89 1.41 -5.10 7.87
C LEU A 89 2.41 -3.99 8.27
N HIS A 90 2.12 -3.17 9.29
CA HIS A 90 2.94 -1.99 9.59
C HIS A 90 4.39 -2.32 9.93
N ARG A 91 4.68 -3.55 10.38
CA ARG A 91 6.04 -3.99 10.73
C ARG A 91 6.89 -4.40 9.53
N ILE A 92 6.28 -4.66 8.38
CA ILE A 92 7.01 -4.92 7.13
C ILE A 92 7.38 -3.55 6.52
N ASN A 93 8.31 -2.82 7.12
CA ASN A 93 8.53 -1.39 6.87
C ASN A 93 9.96 -1.03 6.41
N PHE A 94 10.74 -2.01 5.98
CA PHE A 94 12.07 -1.77 5.45
C PHE A 94 12.06 -0.88 4.18
N ILE A 95 13.17 -0.14 3.97
CA ILE A 95 13.36 0.74 2.81
C ILE A 95 14.80 0.60 2.34
N GLU A 96 15.00 0.14 1.12
CA GLU A 96 16.29 -0.01 0.46
C GLU A 96 16.29 0.79 -0.84
N ILE A 97 17.24 1.71 -1.00
CA ILE A 97 17.36 2.55 -2.19
C ILE A 97 18.52 2.06 -3.05
N ASP A 98 18.23 1.74 -4.31
CA ASP A 98 19.24 1.56 -5.34
C ASP A 98 19.31 2.83 -6.22
N PRO A 99 20.30 3.71 -6.00
CA PRO A 99 20.42 4.95 -6.76
C PRO A 99 20.77 4.73 -8.23
N LEU A 100 21.45 3.64 -8.58
CA LEU A 100 21.87 3.35 -9.95
C LEU A 100 20.69 2.96 -10.82
N SER A 101 19.87 2.01 -10.36
CA SER A 101 18.64 1.60 -11.04
C SER A 101 17.50 2.60 -10.82
N ARG A 102 17.62 3.50 -9.83
CA ARG A 102 16.55 4.41 -9.36
C ARG A 102 15.31 3.64 -8.94
N ILE A 103 15.51 2.63 -8.15
CA ILE A 103 14.46 1.79 -7.58
C ILE A 103 14.56 1.87 -6.05
N ALA A 104 13.41 1.95 -5.39
CA ALA A 104 13.28 1.67 -3.97
C ALA A 104 12.64 0.31 -3.79
N HIS A 105 13.30 -0.62 -3.09
CA HIS A 105 12.71 -1.86 -2.60
C HIS A 105 12.21 -1.63 -1.19
N VAL A 106 10.92 -1.85 -0.97
CA VAL A 106 10.26 -1.48 0.28
C VAL A 106 9.26 -2.52 0.74
N GLY A 107 9.10 -2.64 2.04
CA GLY A 107 8.02 -3.39 2.65
C GLY A 107 6.67 -2.69 2.51
N ALA A 108 5.58 -3.46 2.53
CA ALA A 108 4.22 -2.93 2.38
C ALA A 108 3.81 -1.95 3.49
N GLY A 109 4.39 -2.08 4.69
CA GLY A 109 4.18 -1.19 5.83
C GLY A 109 5.00 0.09 5.79
N ALA A 110 5.97 0.22 4.86
CA ALA A 110 6.81 1.43 4.76
C ALA A 110 5.95 2.67 4.49
N ILE A 111 6.22 3.76 5.23
CA ILE A 111 5.48 5.01 5.10
C ILE A 111 5.95 5.78 3.87
N THR A 112 5.01 6.31 3.11
CA THR A 112 5.27 7.03 1.85
C THR A 112 6.27 8.18 2.02
N ALA A 113 6.14 8.98 3.09
CA ALA A 113 7.05 10.08 3.38
C ALA A 113 8.46 9.61 3.72
N ASP A 114 8.61 8.46 4.39
CA ASP A 114 9.91 7.91 4.75
C ASP A 114 10.63 7.38 3.50
N VAL A 115 9.91 6.77 2.56
CA VAL A 115 10.45 6.37 1.26
C VAL A 115 10.92 7.60 0.47
N ASP A 116 10.12 8.67 0.40
CA ASP A 116 10.51 9.93 -0.27
C ASP A 116 11.74 10.54 0.39
N LYS A 117 11.79 10.59 1.74
CA LYS A 117 12.92 11.08 2.51
C LYS A 117 14.20 10.27 2.27
N ALA A 118 14.09 8.92 2.25
CA ALA A 118 15.23 8.05 1.96
C ALA A 118 15.75 8.28 0.52
N ALA A 119 14.85 8.43 -0.45
CA ALA A 119 15.23 8.73 -1.84
C ALA A 119 15.93 10.08 -1.99
N TRP A 120 15.52 11.11 -1.22
CA TRP A 120 16.15 12.43 -1.25
C TRP A 120 17.63 12.43 -0.89
N ALA A 121 18.05 11.56 0.02
CA ALA A 121 19.46 11.39 0.38
C ALA A 121 20.35 10.99 -0.82
N HIS A 122 19.72 10.45 -1.87
CA HIS A 122 20.39 10.03 -3.11
C HIS A 122 20.08 10.95 -4.32
N GLY A 123 19.52 12.15 -4.08
CA GLY A 123 19.14 13.07 -5.16
C GLY A 123 17.94 12.58 -6.00
N LEU A 124 17.14 11.68 -5.44
CA LEU A 124 15.95 11.09 -6.05
C LEU A 124 14.70 11.48 -5.27
N PHE A 125 13.50 11.19 -5.82
CA PHE A 125 12.25 11.32 -5.10
C PHE A 125 11.21 10.31 -5.58
N TYR A 126 10.28 9.97 -4.69
CA TYR A 126 9.11 9.18 -5.02
C TYR A 126 7.97 10.12 -5.42
N ALA A 127 7.42 9.95 -6.63
CA ALA A 127 6.51 10.92 -7.20
C ALA A 127 5.09 10.95 -6.60
N PRO A 128 4.41 9.82 -6.31
CA PRO A 128 3.09 9.83 -5.71
C PRO A 128 3.06 10.53 -4.35
N ASP A 129 2.12 11.46 -4.19
CA ASP A 129 1.99 12.29 -2.98
C ASP A 129 0.53 12.37 -2.52
N PRO A 130 -0.09 11.24 -2.12
CA PRO A 130 -1.44 11.28 -1.59
C PRO A 130 -1.53 12.25 -0.41
N SER A 131 -2.71 12.83 -0.15
CA SER A 131 -2.91 13.75 0.98
C SER A 131 -2.50 13.14 2.33
N SER A 132 -2.57 11.83 2.42
CA SER A 132 -2.14 11.01 3.56
C SER A 132 -0.66 10.63 3.55
N HIS A 133 0.19 11.14 2.63
CA HIS A 133 1.57 10.64 2.40
C HIS A 133 2.43 10.57 3.66
N LYS A 134 2.17 11.41 4.67
CA LYS A 134 2.88 11.39 5.96
C LYS A 134 2.57 10.16 6.81
N TYR A 135 1.48 9.48 6.52
CA TYR A 135 0.94 8.38 7.35
C TYR A 135 0.63 7.13 6.55
N SER A 136 0.35 7.25 5.24
CA SER A 136 -0.05 6.12 4.41
C SER A 136 1.11 5.17 4.14
N SER A 137 0.82 3.88 4.20
CA SER A 137 1.77 2.82 3.86
C SER A 137 1.79 2.53 2.35
N ILE A 138 2.92 2.05 1.85
CA ILE A 138 3.09 1.72 0.43
C ILE A 138 2.12 0.62 -0.01
N GLY A 139 1.93 -0.44 0.78
CA GLY A 139 0.95 -1.49 0.48
C GLY A 139 -0.47 -0.96 0.36
N GLY A 140 -0.87 -0.05 1.27
CA GLY A 140 -2.16 0.63 1.19
C GLY A 140 -2.29 1.52 -0.04
N ASN A 141 -1.23 2.26 -0.40
CA ASN A 141 -1.22 3.07 -1.62
C ASN A 141 -1.35 2.21 -2.89
N ILE A 142 -0.70 1.04 -2.92
CA ILE A 142 -0.83 0.09 -4.05
C ILE A 142 -2.26 -0.46 -4.10
N ALA A 143 -2.79 -0.93 -2.98
CA ALA A 143 -4.13 -1.49 -2.91
C ALA A 143 -5.22 -0.50 -3.39
N CYS A 144 -5.07 0.79 -3.07
CA CYS A 144 -6.03 1.83 -3.47
C CYS A 144 -5.65 2.56 -4.77
N ASN A 145 -4.51 2.25 -5.39
CA ASN A 145 -3.92 3.04 -6.47
C ASN A 145 -3.86 4.53 -6.14
N ALA A 146 -3.30 4.86 -4.99
CA ALA A 146 -3.31 6.23 -4.47
C ALA A 146 -2.62 7.21 -5.42
N GLY A 147 -3.27 8.36 -5.63
CA GLY A 147 -2.75 9.49 -6.40
C GLY A 147 -2.28 10.63 -5.49
N GLY A 148 -2.41 11.87 -5.96
CA GLY A 148 -2.07 13.08 -5.22
C GLY A 148 -1.96 14.28 -6.14
N LEU A 149 -1.50 15.41 -5.60
CA LEU A 149 -1.38 16.66 -6.36
C LEU A 149 -0.40 16.56 -7.55
N ARG A 150 0.59 15.67 -7.45
CA ARG A 150 1.59 15.44 -8.50
C ARG A 150 1.14 14.44 -9.57
N ALA A 151 0.00 13.74 -9.34
CA ALA A 151 -0.44 12.64 -10.20
C ALA A 151 -0.70 13.06 -11.65
N LEU A 152 -1.17 14.29 -11.90
CA LEU A 152 -1.37 14.80 -13.24
C LEU A 152 -0.07 14.78 -14.09
N LYS A 153 1.09 15.02 -13.48
CA LYS A 153 2.38 15.04 -14.17
C LYS A 153 3.09 13.69 -14.13
N TYR A 154 3.04 13.01 -12.98
CA TYR A 154 3.90 11.86 -12.71
C TYR A 154 3.14 10.54 -12.61
N GLY A 155 1.81 10.56 -12.74
CA GLY A 155 0.96 9.40 -12.55
C GLY A 155 0.68 9.11 -11.07
N CYS A 156 -0.19 8.12 -10.83
CA CYS A 156 -0.52 7.58 -9.52
C CYS A 156 0.51 6.51 -9.09
N THR A 157 0.17 5.72 -8.08
CA THR A 157 1.01 4.62 -7.60
C THR A 157 1.31 3.60 -8.70
N ARG A 158 0.32 3.26 -9.56
CA ARG A 158 0.44 2.30 -10.68
C ARG A 158 1.61 2.62 -11.61
N GLU A 159 1.73 3.85 -12.05
CA GLU A 159 2.76 4.28 -13.00
C GLU A 159 4.16 4.29 -12.36
N ASN A 160 4.23 4.44 -11.05
CA ASN A 160 5.46 4.52 -10.27
C ASN A 160 5.86 3.17 -9.63
N LEU A 161 5.14 2.09 -9.91
CA LEU A 161 5.45 0.74 -9.48
C LEU A 161 6.22 -0.02 -10.57
N ALA A 162 7.32 -0.68 -10.23
CA ALA A 162 8.08 -1.55 -11.13
C ALA A 162 7.69 -3.02 -10.97
N ALA A 163 7.65 -3.49 -9.72
CA ALA A 163 7.30 -4.86 -9.36
C ALA A 163 6.69 -4.89 -7.96
N LEU A 164 6.04 -5.99 -7.62
CA LEU A 164 5.54 -6.27 -6.28
C LEU A 164 5.57 -7.75 -5.97
N SER A 165 5.64 -8.09 -4.67
CA SER A 165 5.38 -9.44 -4.15
C SER A 165 4.01 -9.43 -3.50
N VAL A 166 3.21 -10.46 -3.80
CA VAL A 166 1.85 -10.63 -3.28
C VAL A 166 1.69 -12.02 -2.71
N CYS A 167 1.13 -12.11 -1.52
CA CYS A 167 0.64 -13.35 -0.98
C CYS A 167 -0.83 -13.55 -1.39
N LEU A 168 -1.09 -14.62 -2.12
CA LEU A 168 -2.43 -14.98 -2.60
C LEU A 168 -3.30 -15.52 -1.45
N PRO A 169 -4.64 -15.57 -1.58
CA PRO A 169 -5.52 -16.06 -0.54
C PRO A 169 -5.19 -17.49 -0.05
N ASN A 170 -4.62 -18.33 -0.90
CA ASN A 170 -4.16 -19.69 -0.54
C ASN A 170 -2.84 -19.70 0.25
N GLY A 171 -2.21 -18.54 0.48
CA GLY A 171 -0.95 -18.38 1.17
C GLY A 171 0.30 -18.58 0.29
N GLU A 172 0.14 -18.76 -1.03
CA GLU A 172 1.27 -18.77 -1.95
C GLU A 172 1.75 -17.35 -2.27
N THR A 173 3.05 -17.15 -2.37
CA THR A 173 3.64 -15.86 -2.71
C THR A 173 4.04 -15.84 -4.17
N VAL A 174 3.60 -14.82 -4.89
CA VAL A 174 3.95 -14.57 -6.29
C VAL A 174 4.62 -13.21 -6.44
N LYS A 175 5.64 -13.16 -7.30
CA LYS A 175 6.31 -11.90 -7.68
C LYS A 175 5.83 -11.48 -9.07
N CYS A 176 5.30 -10.26 -9.17
CA CYS A 176 4.77 -9.72 -10.40
C CYS A 176 5.61 -8.52 -10.87
N GLY A 177 6.07 -8.56 -12.12
CA GLY A 177 6.96 -7.56 -12.69
C GLY A 177 8.44 -7.81 -12.35
N LEU A 178 9.29 -6.92 -12.83
CA LEU A 178 10.74 -6.89 -12.56
C LEU A 178 11.15 -5.46 -12.17
N PRO A 179 12.16 -5.31 -11.30
CA PRO A 179 12.67 -3.99 -10.89
C PRO A 179 13.55 -3.36 -11.98
N LEU A 180 13.02 -3.27 -13.20
CA LEU A 180 13.70 -2.73 -14.37
C LEU A 180 12.98 -1.50 -14.90
N ARG A 181 13.74 -0.60 -15.52
CA ARG A 181 13.17 0.61 -16.16
C ARG A 181 12.33 0.27 -17.40
N LYS A 182 12.73 -0.75 -18.13
CA LYS A 182 12.02 -1.24 -19.33
C LYS A 182 11.77 -2.74 -19.18
N PHE A 183 10.52 -3.13 -19.31
CA PHE A 183 10.10 -4.53 -19.33
C PHE A 183 8.98 -4.66 -20.37
N SER A 184 9.19 -5.49 -21.38
CA SER A 184 8.28 -5.66 -22.51
C SER A 184 7.86 -7.12 -22.75
N ALA A 185 8.23 -8.03 -21.84
CA ALA A 185 7.91 -9.45 -21.97
C ALA A 185 6.65 -9.80 -21.16
N GLY A 186 5.66 -10.39 -21.81
CA GLY A 186 4.45 -10.90 -21.19
C GLY A 186 3.47 -9.82 -20.68
N PRO A 187 2.35 -10.27 -20.10
CA PRO A 187 1.34 -9.40 -19.53
C PRO A 187 1.82 -8.74 -18.23
N ASN A 188 1.31 -7.56 -17.93
CA ASN A 188 1.66 -6.83 -16.72
C ASN A 188 0.77 -7.26 -15.53
N LEU A 189 1.05 -8.41 -14.95
CA LEU A 189 0.26 -9.01 -13.88
C LEU A 189 0.19 -8.17 -12.60
N ARG A 190 1.21 -7.32 -12.33
CA ARG A 190 1.18 -6.42 -11.16
C ARG A 190 -0.04 -5.50 -11.18
N ASP A 191 -0.51 -5.08 -12.36
CA ASP A 191 -1.61 -4.13 -12.51
C ASP A 191 -2.97 -4.73 -12.12
N LEU A 192 -3.08 -6.05 -11.96
CA LEU A 192 -4.24 -6.71 -11.37
C LEU A 192 -4.40 -6.38 -9.89
N PHE A 193 -3.29 -6.28 -9.17
CA PHE A 193 -3.28 -6.05 -7.72
C PHE A 193 -3.36 -4.56 -7.37
N VAL A 194 -2.95 -3.67 -8.28
CA VAL A 194 -3.02 -2.23 -8.04
C VAL A 194 -4.46 -1.72 -8.18
N GLY A 195 -5.02 -1.20 -7.08
CA GLY A 195 -6.41 -0.78 -7.00
C GLY A 195 -7.37 -1.94 -6.71
N SER A 196 -6.87 -3.12 -6.33
CA SER A 196 -7.70 -4.27 -5.94
C SER A 196 -8.26 -4.20 -4.52
N GLU A 197 -7.85 -3.21 -3.73
CA GLU A 197 -8.23 -3.01 -2.32
C GLU A 197 -7.97 -4.25 -1.43
N GLY A 198 -6.96 -5.07 -1.80
CA GLY A 198 -6.59 -6.27 -1.08
C GLY A 198 -7.46 -7.50 -1.39
N THR A 199 -8.44 -7.40 -2.29
CA THR A 199 -9.38 -8.50 -2.60
C THR A 199 -8.76 -9.66 -3.39
N LEU A 200 -7.64 -9.41 -4.09
CA LEU A 200 -6.96 -10.42 -4.91
C LEU A 200 -5.72 -11.01 -4.24
N GLY A 201 -5.24 -10.39 -3.17
CA GLY A 201 -4.07 -10.82 -2.43
C GLY A 201 -3.48 -9.71 -1.59
N VAL A 202 -2.52 -10.05 -0.74
CA VAL A 202 -1.85 -9.18 0.21
C VAL A 202 -0.48 -8.78 -0.34
N VAL A 203 -0.31 -7.50 -0.66
CA VAL A 203 1.01 -6.97 -1.04
C VAL A 203 1.94 -7.00 0.16
N THR A 204 3.09 -7.64 0.05
CA THR A 204 4.11 -7.74 1.10
C THR A 204 5.31 -6.86 0.84
N GLU A 205 5.71 -6.72 -0.43
CA GLU A 205 6.86 -5.95 -0.86
C GLU A 205 6.59 -5.23 -2.19
N ALA A 206 7.28 -4.14 -2.43
CA ALA A 206 7.17 -3.37 -3.66
C ALA A 206 8.52 -2.82 -4.13
N TRP A 207 8.69 -2.73 -5.44
CA TRP A 207 9.79 -2.05 -6.12
C TRP A 207 9.25 -0.79 -6.78
N LEU A 208 9.59 0.37 -6.24
CA LEU A 208 9.08 1.67 -6.65
C LEU A 208 10.07 2.37 -7.57
N ARG A 209 9.56 3.02 -8.62
CA ARG A 209 10.38 3.84 -9.51
C ARG A 209 10.63 5.20 -8.88
N LEU A 210 11.89 5.58 -8.81
CA LEU A 210 12.32 6.89 -8.33
C LEU A 210 12.70 7.79 -9.50
N LEU A 211 12.46 9.07 -9.32
CA LEU A 211 12.79 10.11 -10.30
C LEU A 211 13.89 11.02 -9.75
N PRO A 212 14.74 11.61 -10.62
CA PRO A 212 15.69 12.63 -10.20
C PRO A 212 14.98 13.83 -9.59
N LEU A 213 15.55 14.39 -8.51
CA LEU A 213 15.03 15.61 -7.91
C LEU A 213 14.99 16.74 -8.95
N PRO A 214 13.89 17.47 -9.08
CA PRO A 214 13.80 18.60 -9.99
C PRO A 214 14.72 19.74 -9.52
N LYS A 215 15.47 20.35 -10.44
CA LYS A 215 16.36 21.47 -10.14
C LYS A 215 15.62 22.70 -9.57
N ALA A 216 14.35 22.87 -9.91
CA ALA A 216 13.52 23.96 -9.39
C ALA A 216 12.06 23.54 -9.31
N ARG A 217 11.35 24.06 -8.32
CA ARG A 217 9.88 23.95 -8.17
C ARG A 217 9.30 25.36 -8.25
N ARG A 218 8.22 25.51 -9.03
CA ARG A 218 7.47 26.76 -9.10
C ARG A 218 6.01 26.48 -8.78
N GLN A 219 5.44 27.30 -7.92
CA GLN A 219 4.01 27.27 -7.60
C GLN A 219 3.37 28.51 -8.18
N ARG A 220 2.23 28.36 -8.84
CA ARG A 220 1.43 29.46 -9.38
C ARG A 220 0.08 29.46 -8.68
N PHE A 221 -0.30 30.59 -8.13
CA PHE A 221 -1.64 30.84 -7.62
C PHE A 221 -2.45 31.54 -8.70
N LEU A 222 -3.64 31.02 -8.99
CA LEU A 222 -4.57 31.63 -9.95
C LEU A 222 -5.85 31.98 -9.18
N SER A 223 -6.30 33.26 -9.31
CA SER A 223 -7.56 33.69 -8.72
C SER A 223 -8.76 33.11 -9.50
N LEU A 224 -9.89 32.91 -8.83
CA LEU A 224 -11.13 32.36 -9.43
C LEU A 224 -11.62 33.20 -10.63
N THR A 225 -11.42 34.51 -10.62
CA THR A 225 -11.75 35.42 -11.74
C THR A 225 -10.93 35.10 -13.00
N ALA A 226 -9.79 34.46 -12.88
CA ALA A 226 -8.99 34.00 -14.00
C ALA A 226 -9.37 32.58 -14.50
N MET A 227 -10.15 31.80 -13.70
CA MET A 227 -10.46 30.40 -14.06
C MET A 227 -11.25 30.25 -15.36
N MET A 228 -12.17 31.14 -15.66
CA MET A 228 -12.88 31.11 -16.95
C MET A 228 -11.98 31.39 -18.16
N LYS A 229 -10.87 32.12 -17.96
CA LYS A 229 -9.82 32.33 -18.99
C LYS A 229 -8.78 31.20 -19.01
N VAL A 230 -8.62 30.50 -17.88
CA VAL A 230 -7.67 29.39 -17.72
C VAL A 230 -8.11 28.16 -18.52
N SER A 231 -9.42 27.90 -18.63
CA SER A 231 -9.91 26.75 -19.44
C SER A 231 -9.46 26.83 -20.90
N LYS A 232 -9.30 28.03 -21.45
CA LYS A 232 -8.73 28.26 -22.79
C LYS A 232 -7.21 28.22 -22.80
N GLY A 233 -6.55 28.54 -21.68
CA GLY A 233 -5.08 28.55 -21.56
C GLY A 233 -4.49 27.17 -21.16
N TRP A 234 -5.27 26.29 -20.53
CA TRP A 234 -4.81 24.97 -20.09
C TRP A 234 -4.27 24.12 -21.24
N LYS A 235 -4.93 24.12 -22.39
CA LYS A 235 -4.45 23.44 -23.60
C LYS A 235 -3.04 23.91 -24.01
N LYS A 236 -2.70 25.19 -23.78
CA LYS A 236 -1.41 25.78 -24.18
C LYS A 236 -0.24 25.39 -23.23
N TYR A 237 -0.51 25.01 -21.97
CA TYR A 237 0.52 24.74 -20.99
C TYR A 237 0.72 23.26 -20.67
N PHE A 238 -0.33 22.45 -20.78
CA PHE A 238 -0.28 21.02 -20.47
C PHE A 238 0.02 20.12 -21.67
N PHE A 239 -0.25 20.62 -22.90
CA PHE A 239 -0.01 19.85 -24.14
C PHE A 239 1.15 20.38 -24.98
N ARG A 240 1.96 21.30 -24.48
CA ARG A 240 3.28 21.56 -25.07
C ARG A 240 4.25 20.47 -24.62
N LYS A 241 4.61 19.60 -25.58
CA LYS A 241 5.70 18.63 -25.47
C LYS A 241 7.03 19.33 -25.21
#